data_98f0b677cb72e1a903645f86f4f31bf5
#
_entry.id   98f0b677cb72e1a903645f86f4f31bf5
#
_cell.length_a   1.000
_cell.length_b   1.000
_cell.length_c   1.000
_cell.angle_alpha   90.00
_cell.angle_beta   90.00
_cell.angle_gamma   90.00
#
_symmetry.space_group_name_H-M   'P 1'
#
loop_
_entity.id
_entity.type
_entity.pdbx_description
1 polymer ?
#
loop_
_entity_poly.entity_id
_entity_poly.type
_entity_poly.pdbx_seq_one_letter_code
_entity_poly.pdbx_strand_id
1 'polypeptide(L)'
;MDDKPVIRGLHHNAYRCRDAEETRKFYEDFLGLELADAFEIGVTKTGRGTRVLHVFFEMADGSFLAFFEAPGHPFQFKDQHDFDLHIALEVDMATLHRMFEKGQAMNIETRGISDHGFIHSIYFRDPNGYVIELTAKTDARDERDWTAIKKEARQVLANWTATKPADAA
;
A
#
# COMPACT_ATOMS: atom_id res chain seq x y z
N MET A 1 34.60 4.02 -6.68
CA MET A 1 33.48 4.18 -5.75
C MET A 1 32.21 3.86 -6.52
N ASP A 2 31.43 2.89 -6.07
CA ASP A 2 30.17 2.53 -6.73
C ASP A 2 29.21 3.72 -6.64
N ASP A 3 28.99 4.39 -7.76
CA ASP A 3 28.08 5.55 -7.88
C ASP A 3 26.63 5.04 -7.96
N LYS A 4 26.20 4.34 -6.90
CA LYS A 4 24.83 3.84 -6.81
C LYS A 4 23.89 4.98 -6.43
N PRO A 5 22.79 5.18 -7.17
CA PRO A 5 21.82 6.21 -6.81
C PRO A 5 21.25 5.93 -5.41
N VAL A 6 21.15 6.97 -4.59
CA VAL A 6 20.57 6.89 -3.26
C VAL A 6 19.06 7.17 -3.37
N ILE A 7 18.26 6.11 -3.28
CA ILE A 7 16.80 6.23 -3.13
C ILE A 7 16.51 6.40 -1.64
N ARG A 8 15.94 7.55 -1.26
CA ARG A 8 15.77 7.94 0.16
C ARG A 8 14.53 7.34 0.81
N GLY A 9 13.48 7.08 0.03
CA GLY A 9 12.22 6.55 0.55
C GLY A 9 11.11 6.60 -0.49
N LEU A 10 9.90 6.25 -0.08
CA LEU A 10 8.71 6.47 -0.89
C LEU A 10 8.30 7.94 -0.78
N HIS A 11 8.12 8.62 -1.91
CA HIS A 11 7.53 9.96 -1.93
C HIS A 11 6.01 9.84 -1.96
N HIS A 12 5.48 9.16 -2.95
CA HIS A 12 4.07 8.80 -3.07
C HIS A 12 3.90 7.62 -4.02
N ASN A 13 2.79 6.90 -3.88
CA ASN A 13 2.24 6.06 -4.93
C ASN A 13 1.25 6.88 -5.78
N ALA A 14 0.71 6.29 -6.85
CA ALA A 14 -0.36 6.91 -7.63
C ALA A 14 -1.28 5.84 -8.19
N TYR A 15 -2.47 5.71 -7.64
CA TYR A 15 -3.47 4.72 -8.03
C TYR A 15 -4.71 5.41 -8.61
N ARG A 16 -5.52 4.64 -9.33
CA ARG A 16 -6.84 5.11 -9.77
C ARG A 16 -7.85 4.87 -8.67
N CYS A 17 -8.72 5.86 -8.43
CA CYS A 17 -9.94 5.65 -7.65
C CYS A 17 -11.19 5.82 -8.52
N ARG A 18 -12.28 5.22 -8.06
CA ARG A 18 -13.60 5.37 -8.67
C ARG A 18 -14.18 6.75 -8.36
N ASP A 19 -14.08 7.12 -7.10
CA ASP A 19 -14.62 8.34 -6.51
C ASP A 19 -13.66 8.82 -5.42
N ALA A 20 -13.26 10.10 -5.49
CA ALA A 20 -12.27 10.65 -4.56
C ALA A 20 -12.85 10.85 -3.16
N GLU A 21 -14.15 11.16 -3.03
CA GLU A 21 -14.80 11.34 -1.73
C GLU A 21 -15.05 9.99 -1.01
N GLU A 22 -15.42 8.93 -1.74
CA GLU A 22 -15.44 7.57 -1.17
C GLU A 22 -14.04 7.15 -0.70
N THR A 23 -13.01 7.46 -1.49
CA THR A 23 -11.62 7.19 -1.17
C THR A 23 -11.19 7.98 0.07
N ARG A 24 -11.52 9.28 0.16
CA ARG A 24 -11.25 10.11 1.34
C ARG A 24 -11.88 9.52 2.61
N LYS A 25 -13.13 9.10 2.56
CA LYS A 25 -13.79 8.47 3.72
C LYS A 25 -13.07 7.23 4.23
N PHE A 26 -12.49 6.45 3.34
CA PHE A 26 -11.69 5.29 3.73
C PHE A 26 -10.32 5.70 4.29
N TYR A 27 -9.57 6.54 3.58
CA TYR A 27 -8.19 6.87 3.97
C TYR A 27 -8.13 7.89 5.11
N GLU A 28 -9.02 8.88 5.16
CA GLU A 28 -9.04 9.86 6.23
C GLU A 28 -9.96 9.45 7.38
N ASP A 29 -11.26 9.22 7.15
CA ASP A 29 -12.21 8.99 8.25
C ASP A 29 -12.02 7.61 8.91
N PHE A 30 -11.66 6.58 8.13
CA PHE A 30 -11.42 5.24 8.66
C PHE A 30 -9.97 4.99 9.04
N LEU A 31 -8.98 5.18 8.15
CA LEU A 31 -7.57 4.93 8.46
C LEU A 31 -6.91 6.05 9.28
N GLY A 32 -7.38 7.30 9.15
CA GLY A 32 -6.86 8.45 9.90
C GLY A 32 -5.69 9.16 9.21
N LEU A 33 -5.53 9.00 7.90
CA LEU A 33 -4.55 9.74 7.11
C LEU A 33 -5.15 11.08 6.70
N GLU A 34 -4.46 12.20 6.94
CA GLU A 34 -4.95 13.54 6.59
C GLU A 34 -4.97 13.73 5.07
N LEU A 35 -6.08 14.30 4.53
CA LEU A 35 -6.10 14.80 3.15
C LEU A 35 -5.22 16.05 3.07
N ALA A 36 -3.98 15.89 2.63
CA ALA A 36 -2.98 16.95 2.65
C ALA A 36 -2.98 17.83 1.40
N ASP A 37 -3.37 17.28 0.24
CA ASP A 37 -3.43 18.05 -1.01
C ASP A 37 -4.46 17.48 -1.98
N ALA A 38 -5.06 18.36 -2.79
CA ALA A 38 -5.97 17.99 -3.87
C ALA A 38 -5.93 19.04 -4.98
N PHE A 39 -5.71 18.63 -6.23
CA PHE A 39 -5.71 19.55 -7.37
C PHE A 39 -6.26 18.91 -8.65
N GLU A 40 -6.90 19.75 -9.48
CA GLU A 40 -7.39 19.34 -10.78
C GLU A 40 -6.29 19.45 -11.86
N ILE A 41 -6.25 18.45 -12.74
CA ILE A 41 -5.42 18.45 -13.94
C ILE A 41 -6.35 18.65 -15.14
N GLY A 42 -6.29 19.85 -15.75
CA GLY A 42 -7.13 20.22 -16.88
C GLY A 42 -6.54 19.93 -18.26
N VAL A 43 -5.20 19.77 -18.33
CA VAL A 43 -4.48 19.50 -19.59
C VAL A 43 -3.33 18.53 -19.32
N THR A 44 -3.23 17.48 -20.13
CA THR A 44 -2.09 16.56 -20.06
C THR A 44 -0.81 17.20 -20.57
N LYS A 45 0.36 16.66 -20.22
CA LYS A 45 1.68 17.11 -20.77
C LYS A 45 1.73 17.08 -22.30
N THR A 46 0.87 16.31 -22.95
CA THR A 46 0.75 16.24 -24.41
C THR A 46 -0.29 17.19 -24.98
N GLY A 47 -0.83 18.10 -24.19
CA GLY A 47 -1.77 19.14 -24.63
C GLY A 47 -3.22 18.67 -24.84
N ARG A 48 -3.56 17.44 -24.48
CA ARG A 48 -4.96 16.96 -24.56
C ARG A 48 -5.74 17.48 -23.34
N GLY A 49 -6.92 18.05 -23.61
CA GLY A 49 -7.87 18.39 -22.55
C GLY A 49 -8.26 17.13 -21.76
N THR A 50 -8.20 17.22 -20.45
CA THR A 50 -8.63 16.16 -19.52
C THR A 50 -9.23 16.83 -18.29
N ARG A 51 -10.01 16.07 -17.54
CA ARG A 51 -10.44 16.48 -16.21
C ARG A 51 -10.14 15.35 -15.25
N VAL A 52 -9.11 15.52 -14.44
CA VAL A 52 -8.63 14.53 -13.48
C VAL A 52 -8.40 15.24 -12.16
N LEU A 53 -8.91 14.69 -11.06
CA LEU A 53 -8.59 15.11 -9.71
C LEU A 53 -7.45 14.24 -9.20
N HIS A 54 -6.44 14.84 -8.57
CA HIS A 54 -5.37 14.15 -7.86
C HIS A 54 -5.43 14.53 -6.39
N VAL A 55 -5.53 13.51 -5.51
CA VAL A 55 -5.62 13.67 -4.06
C VAL A 55 -4.48 12.96 -3.37
N PHE A 56 -4.01 13.50 -2.23
CA PHE A 56 -2.88 12.99 -1.45
C PHE A 56 -3.26 12.87 0.01
N PHE A 57 -3.05 11.69 0.59
CA PHE A 57 -3.24 11.41 2.02
C PHE A 57 -1.87 11.23 2.67
N GLU A 58 -1.55 12.08 3.66
CA GLU A 58 -0.23 12.14 4.28
C GLU A 58 -0.05 11.05 5.34
N MET A 59 1.14 10.46 5.34
CA MET A 59 1.62 9.54 6.37
C MET A 59 2.58 10.27 7.33
N ALA A 60 2.77 9.73 8.52
CA ALA A 60 3.58 10.35 9.58
C ALA A 60 5.05 10.60 9.20
N ASP A 61 5.57 9.93 8.18
CA ASP A 61 6.93 10.12 7.66
C ASP A 61 7.02 11.18 6.54
N GLY A 62 5.89 11.83 6.20
CA GLY A 62 5.79 12.82 5.13
C GLY A 62 5.70 12.23 3.72
N SER A 63 5.53 10.92 3.60
CA SER A 63 5.17 10.28 2.33
C SER A 63 3.64 10.23 2.16
N PHE A 64 3.17 9.91 0.95
CA PHE A 64 1.74 10.01 0.65
C PHE A 64 1.19 8.77 -0.04
N LEU A 65 -0.06 8.43 0.27
CA LEU A 65 -0.90 7.63 -0.61
C LEU A 65 -1.70 8.58 -1.50
N ALA A 66 -1.56 8.42 -2.83
CA ALA A 66 -2.16 9.33 -3.78
C ALA A 66 -3.07 8.61 -4.77
N PHE A 67 -4.16 9.30 -5.17
CA PHE A 67 -5.16 8.73 -6.05
C PHE A 67 -5.56 9.70 -7.15
N PHE A 68 -5.90 9.13 -8.31
CA PHE A 68 -6.48 9.83 -9.44
C PHE A 68 -7.94 9.44 -9.64
N GLU A 69 -8.85 10.39 -9.57
CA GLU A 69 -10.18 10.28 -10.12
C GLU A 69 -10.21 10.87 -11.52
N ALA A 70 -10.65 10.10 -12.51
CA ALA A 70 -10.75 10.56 -13.90
C ALA A 70 -12.11 10.16 -14.47
N PRO A 71 -13.14 11.02 -14.34
CA PRO A 71 -14.52 10.71 -14.72
C PRO A 71 -14.69 10.39 -16.21
N GLY A 72 -13.82 10.92 -17.07
CA GLY A 72 -13.82 10.63 -18.52
C GLY A 72 -13.27 9.25 -18.91
N HIS A 73 -12.81 8.43 -17.94
CA HIS A 73 -12.24 7.12 -18.17
C HIS A 73 -12.92 6.07 -17.29
N PRO A 74 -13.44 4.98 -17.86
CA PRO A 74 -14.07 3.91 -17.07
C PRO A 74 -13.17 3.44 -15.94
N PHE A 75 -13.74 3.25 -14.77
CA PHE A 75 -13.06 2.63 -13.62
C PHE A 75 -13.47 1.16 -13.54
N GLN A 76 -12.50 0.31 -13.38
CA GLN A 76 -12.70 -1.11 -13.09
C GLN A 76 -12.26 -1.37 -11.65
N PHE A 77 -13.14 -1.96 -10.84
CA PHE A 77 -12.83 -2.38 -9.48
C PHE A 77 -11.60 -3.31 -9.47
N LYS A 78 -10.68 -3.08 -8.53
CA LYS A 78 -9.43 -3.82 -8.44
C LYS A 78 -9.61 -5.05 -7.55
N ASP A 79 -10.25 -6.07 -8.08
CA ASP A 79 -10.41 -7.35 -7.37
C ASP A 79 -9.08 -8.13 -7.39
N GLN A 80 -8.08 -7.59 -6.71
CA GLN A 80 -6.73 -8.12 -6.72
C GLN A 80 -6.51 -9.11 -5.58
N HIS A 81 -5.69 -10.13 -5.86
CA HIS A 81 -5.12 -10.98 -4.84
C HIS A 81 -3.99 -10.25 -4.09
N ASP A 82 -3.80 -10.55 -2.82
CA ASP A 82 -2.78 -9.91 -1.98
C ASP A 82 -1.35 -10.07 -2.55
N PHE A 83 -1.10 -11.17 -3.30
CA PHE A 83 0.19 -11.40 -3.95
C PHE A 83 0.40 -10.56 -5.21
N ASP A 84 -0.66 -10.05 -5.83
CA ASP A 84 -0.56 -9.20 -7.00
C ASP A 84 -0.20 -7.78 -6.61
N LEU A 85 -0.88 -7.25 -5.60
CA LEU A 85 -0.63 -5.92 -5.05
C LEU A 85 -1.28 -5.77 -3.68
N HIS A 86 -0.50 -5.34 -2.70
CA HIS A 86 -0.99 -4.73 -1.47
C HIS A 86 -0.08 -3.58 -1.05
N ILE A 87 -0.62 -2.68 -0.24
CA ILE A 87 0.14 -1.58 0.36
C ILE A 87 0.24 -1.87 1.85
N ALA A 88 1.46 -2.10 2.34
CA ALA A 88 1.71 -2.33 3.76
C ALA A 88 2.13 -1.04 4.45
N LEU A 89 1.38 -0.65 5.47
CA LEU A 89 1.59 0.55 6.29
C LEU A 89 2.00 0.12 7.70
N GLU A 90 3.07 0.69 8.22
CA GLU A 90 3.55 0.39 9.56
C GLU A 90 2.73 1.11 10.62
N VAL A 91 2.31 0.36 11.65
CA VAL A 91 1.63 0.87 12.84
C VAL A 91 2.20 0.21 14.09
N ASP A 92 1.89 0.74 15.28
CA ASP A 92 2.14 0.02 16.52
C ASP A 92 1.11 -1.10 16.76
N MET A 93 1.45 -2.05 17.64
CA MET A 93 0.60 -3.22 17.95
C MET A 93 -0.77 -2.81 18.52
N ALA A 94 -0.81 -1.77 19.34
CA ALA A 94 -2.07 -1.29 19.92
C ALA A 94 -2.99 -0.69 18.84
N THR A 95 -2.42 0.03 17.88
CA THR A 95 -3.14 0.55 16.72
C THR A 95 -3.63 -0.57 15.82
N LEU A 96 -2.82 -1.59 15.56
CA LEU A 96 -3.21 -2.76 14.77
C LEU A 96 -4.48 -3.42 15.36
N HIS A 97 -4.49 -3.70 16.66
CA HIS A 97 -5.67 -4.28 17.33
C HIS A 97 -6.90 -3.38 17.26
N ARG A 98 -6.74 -2.07 17.57
CA ARG A 98 -7.86 -1.12 17.47
C ARG A 98 -8.44 -1.05 16.06
N MET A 99 -7.58 -1.07 15.04
CA MET A 99 -8.03 -1.00 13.65
C MET A 99 -8.69 -2.28 13.19
N PHE A 100 -8.26 -3.44 13.68
CA PHE A 100 -8.93 -4.72 13.44
C PHE A 100 -10.39 -4.68 13.95
N GLU A 101 -10.59 -4.28 15.21
CA GLU A 101 -11.91 -4.14 15.82
C GLU A 101 -12.76 -3.07 15.09
N LYS A 102 -12.16 -1.92 14.76
CA LYS A 102 -12.84 -0.83 14.03
C LYS A 102 -13.33 -1.29 12.65
N GLY A 103 -12.49 -2.02 11.91
CA GLY A 103 -12.86 -2.54 10.59
C GLY A 103 -14.06 -3.48 10.67
N GLN A 104 -14.04 -4.42 11.63
CA GLN A 104 -15.17 -5.34 11.86
C GLN A 104 -16.45 -4.59 12.27
N ALA A 105 -16.35 -3.64 13.19
CA ALA A 105 -17.49 -2.86 13.66
C ALA A 105 -18.15 -2.00 12.55
N MET A 106 -17.35 -1.56 11.58
CA MET A 106 -17.81 -0.77 10.44
C MET A 106 -18.17 -1.63 9.21
N ASN A 107 -18.15 -2.96 9.32
CA ASN A 107 -18.39 -3.91 8.22
C ASN A 107 -17.48 -3.67 7.00
N ILE A 108 -16.25 -3.22 7.24
CA ILE A 108 -15.21 -3.17 6.21
C ILE A 108 -14.61 -4.57 6.10
N GLU A 109 -14.33 -5.06 4.88
CA GLU A 109 -13.64 -6.34 4.70
C GLU A 109 -12.33 -6.31 5.49
N THR A 110 -12.27 -7.13 6.54
CA THR A 110 -11.16 -7.16 7.50
C THR A 110 -10.68 -8.59 7.67
N ARG A 111 -9.42 -8.86 7.38
CA ARG A 111 -8.77 -10.17 7.51
C ARG A 111 -7.56 -10.09 8.44
N GLY A 112 -7.22 -11.18 9.07
CA GLY A 112 -6.12 -11.32 10.03
C GLY A 112 -6.68 -11.66 11.42
N ILE A 113 -5.95 -11.56 12.52
CA ILE A 113 -4.54 -11.09 12.60
C ILE A 113 -3.65 -12.23 12.11
N SER A 114 -2.77 -11.94 11.15
CA SER A 114 -1.81 -12.92 10.62
C SER A 114 -0.46 -12.73 11.32
N ASP A 115 0.06 -13.80 11.90
CA ASP A 115 1.39 -13.83 12.53
C ASP A 115 2.43 -14.33 11.51
N HIS A 116 3.38 -13.45 11.17
CA HIS A 116 4.52 -13.75 10.30
C HIS A 116 5.83 -13.94 11.09
N GLY A 117 5.73 -14.09 12.42
CA GLY A 117 6.84 -14.23 13.35
C GLY A 117 7.47 -12.89 13.74
N PHE A 118 7.92 -12.10 12.78
CA PHE A 118 8.58 -10.80 13.02
C PHE A 118 7.68 -9.58 12.83
N ILE A 119 6.48 -9.77 12.30
CA ILE A 119 5.40 -8.78 12.18
C ILE A 119 4.05 -9.48 12.36
N HIS A 120 3.07 -8.73 12.87
CA HIS A 120 1.65 -9.08 12.77
C HIS A 120 0.98 -8.19 11.75
N SER A 121 0.02 -8.73 11.00
CA SER A 121 -0.66 -8.00 9.92
C SER A 121 -2.17 -8.18 9.95
N ILE A 122 -2.88 -7.11 9.56
CA ILE A 122 -4.30 -7.13 9.23
C ILE A 122 -4.49 -6.52 7.85
N TYR A 123 -5.56 -6.92 7.17
CA TYR A 123 -5.80 -6.54 5.78
C TYR A 123 -7.20 -5.98 5.63
N PHE A 124 -7.32 -4.89 4.90
CA PHE A 124 -8.58 -4.28 4.49
C PHE A 124 -8.67 -4.24 2.97
N ARG A 125 -9.89 -4.22 2.45
CA ARG A 125 -10.12 -3.87 1.05
C ARG A 125 -10.72 -2.48 0.99
N ASP A 126 -10.08 -1.58 0.26
CA ASP A 126 -10.55 -0.21 0.07
C ASP A 126 -11.74 -0.16 -0.91
N PRO A 127 -12.47 0.98 -1.04
CA PRO A 127 -13.60 1.09 -1.96
C PRO A 127 -13.24 0.94 -3.44
N ASN A 128 -11.97 0.95 -3.79
CA ASN A 128 -11.47 0.76 -5.15
C ASN A 128 -11.07 -0.69 -5.44
N GLY A 129 -10.97 -1.53 -4.40
CA GLY A 129 -10.58 -2.92 -4.45
C GLY A 129 -9.10 -3.17 -4.16
N TYR A 130 -8.34 -2.15 -3.79
CA TYR A 130 -6.95 -2.31 -3.35
C TYR A 130 -6.88 -2.94 -1.97
N VAL A 131 -5.88 -3.79 -1.77
CA VAL A 131 -5.61 -4.38 -0.45
C VAL A 131 -4.66 -3.47 0.32
N ILE A 132 -5.11 -3.05 1.50
CA ILE A 132 -4.33 -2.26 2.46
C ILE A 132 -3.99 -3.16 3.63
N GLU A 133 -2.71 -3.33 3.88
CA GLU A 133 -2.18 -4.04 5.03
C GLU A 133 -1.76 -3.02 6.10
N LEU A 134 -2.18 -3.22 7.35
CA LEU A 134 -1.51 -2.61 8.49
C LEU A 134 -0.62 -3.66 9.14
N THR A 135 0.65 -3.31 9.34
CA THR A 135 1.65 -4.22 9.91
C THR A 135 2.32 -3.62 11.14
N ALA A 136 2.43 -4.42 12.19
CA ALA A 136 3.10 -4.06 13.43
C ALA A 136 4.30 -4.98 13.67
N LYS A 137 5.44 -4.39 14.04
CA LYS A 137 6.66 -5.13 14.38
C LYS A 137 6.47 -5.87 15.69
N THR A 138 7.02 -7.08 15.77
CA THR A 138 7.18 -7.83 17.02
C THR A 138 8.61 -7.68 17.54
N ASP A 139 8.86 -8.05 18.79
CA ASP A 139 10.21 -8.05 19.38
C ASP A 139 11.17 -8.94 18.56
N ALA A 140 10.67 -10.07 18.04
CA ALA A 140 11.43 -10.98 17.18
C ALA A 140 11.98 -10.33 15.89
N ARG A 141 11.42 -9.20 15.45
CA ARG A 141 11.94 -8.46 14.29
C ARG A 141 13.29 -7.83 14.57
N ASP A 142 13.46 -7.26 15.74
CA ASP A 142 14.71 -6.57 16.12
C ASP A 142 15.84 -7.56 16.43
N GLU A 143 15.50 -8.81 16.77
CA GLU A 143 16.43 -9.91 16.96
C GLU A 143 16.96 -10.51 15.64
N ARG A 144 16.40 -10.13 14.48
CA ARG A 144 16.82 -10.67 13.18
C ARG A 144 18.17 -10.12 12.73
N ASP A 145 19.09 -11.00 12.38
CA ASP A 145 20.35 -10.62 11.72
C ASP A 145 20.10 -10.22 10.25
N TRP A 146 19.77 -8.96 10.05
CA TRP A 146 19.55 -8.41 8.71
C TRP A 146 20.76 -8.49 7.79
N THR A 147 21.98 -8.58 8.35
CA THR A 147 23.20 -8.73 7.55
C THR A 147 23.27 -10.12 6.96
N ALA A 148 23.04 -11.15 7.77
CA ALA A 148 22.96 -12.54 7.31
C ALA A 148 21.81 -12.70 6.30
N ILE A 149 20.60 -12.19 6.61
CA ILE A 149 19.43 -12.27 5.72
C ILE A 149 19.71 -11.64 4.35
N LYS A 150 20.33 -10.46 4.29
CA LYS A 150 20.69 -9.81 3.02
C LYS A 150 21.70 -10.61 2.21
N LYS A 151 22.61 -11.32 2.89
CA LYS A 151 23.58 -12.20 2.23
C LYS A 151 22.91 -13.42 1.64
N GLU A 152 21.97 -14.02 2.36
CA GLU A 152 21.23 -15.23 1.94
C GLU A 152 20.21 -14.93 0.85
N ALA A 153 19.61 -13.74 0.84
CA ALA A 153 18.53 -13.37 -0.08
C ALA A 153 18.87 -13.63 -1.56
N ARG A 154 20.14 -13.38 -1.96
CA ARG A 154 20.60 -13.64 -3.32
C ARG A 154 20.64 -15.13 -3.65
N GLN A 155 21.03 -15.98 -2.68
CA GLN A 155 21.05 -17.42 -2.86
C GLN A 155 19.63 -17.99 -2.95
N VAL A 156 18.73 -17.51 -2.09
CA VAL A 156 17.30 -17.89 -2.12
C VAL A 156 16.70 -17.56 -3.49
N LEU A 157 16.93 -16.33 -3.98
CA LEU A 157 16.44 -15.91 -5.30
C LEU A 157 17.03 -16.76 -6.43
N ALA A 158 18.32 -17.05 -6.40
CA ALA A 158 18.99 -17.89 -7.40
C ALA A 158 18.42 -19.31 -7.42
N ASN A 159 18.23 -19.92 -6.24
CA ASN A 159 17.65 -21.25 -6.10
C ASN A 159 16.22 -21.28 -6.63
N TRP A 160 15.39 -20.29 -6.26
CA TRP A 160 14.02 -20.17 -6.78
C TRP A 160 14.00 -20.09 -8.31
N THR A 161 14.85 -19.22 -8.88
CA THR A 161 14.93 -19.04 -10.34
C THR A 161 15.32 -20.32 -11.07
N ALA A 162 16.21 -21.14 -10.46
CA ALA A 162 16.67 -22.39 -11.05
C ALA A 162 15.66 -23.54 -10.92
N THR A 163 14.75 -23.49 -9.93
CA THR A 163 13.87 -24.61 -9.58
C THR A 163 12.37 -24.33 -9.80
N LYS A 164 11.96 -23.07 -10.00
CA LYS A 164 10.57 -22.76 -10.29
C LYS A 164 10.11 -23.48 -11.56
N PRO A 165 8.86 -23.99 -11.61
CA PRO A 165 8.31 -24.59 -12.82
C PRO A 165 8.43 -23.63 -14.00
N ALA A 166 8.78 -24.15 -15.17
CA ALA A 166 8.68 -23.38 -16.41
C ALA A 166 7.20 -23.09 -16.66
N ASP A 167 6.85 -21.84 -16.51
CA ASP A 167 5.58 -21.19 -16.78
C ASP A 167 4.32 -22.03 -16.94
N ALA A 168 3.41 -21.89 -15.98
CA ALA A 168 2.03 -21.65 -16.31
C ALA A 168 1.91 -20.14 -16.70
N ALA A 169 2.24 -19.78 -17.93
CA ALA A 169 1.94 -18.49 -18.52
C ALA A 169 0.50 -18.46 -19.00
#